data_2e98a65d406c6eb049b3248daa9dfc1c
#
_entry.id   2e98a65d406c6eb049b3248daa9dfc1c
#
_cell.length_a   1.000
_cell.length_b   1.000
_cell.length_c   1.000
_cell.angle_alpha   90.00
_cell.angle_beta   90.00
_cell.angle_gamma   90.00
#
_symmetry.space_group_name_H-M   'P 1'
#
loop_
_entity.id
_entity.type
_entity.pdbx_description
1 polymer ?
#
loop_
_entity_poly.entity_id
_entity_poly.type
_entity_poly.pdbx_seq_one_letter_code
_entity_poly.pdbx_strand_id
1 'polypeptide(L)'
;MHAADVADALVAGVLGRGAPGIYNLAAPGEITLSDIAREMGWSSVKLQKIGVDLTAQLLEKLPYTPASTEWIQALRIPVLMDTARAREQLGWAPEYDALATLRETIAGARESA
;
A
#
# COMPACT_ATOMS: atom_id res chain seq x y z
N MET A 1 3.86 1.73 -3.46
CA MET A 1 5.10 2.45 -3.86
C MET A 1 5.04 2.73 -5.35
N HIS A 2 5.44 3.93 -5.78
CA HIS A 2 5.39 4.36 -7.16
C HIS A 2 6.42 3.62 -8.04
N ALA A 3 6.06 3.34 -9.30
CA ALA A 3 6.94 2.59 -10.21
C ALA A 3 8.25 3.33 -10.52
N ALA A 4 8.23 4.65 -10.60
CA ALA A 4 9.43 5.46 -10.81
C ALA A 4 10.44 5.29 -9.68
N ASP A 5 9.98 5.34 -8.42
CA ASP A 5 10.85 5.14 -7.25
C ASP A 5 11.51 3.75 -7.23
N VAL A 6 10.78 2.73 -7.71
CA VAL A 6 11.34 1.37 -7.86
C VAL A 6 12.40 1.36 -8.96
N ALA A 7 12.12 2.00 -10.09
CA ALA A 7 13.07 2.10 -11.20
C ALA A 7 14.38 2.79 -10.77
N ASP A 8 14.29 3.87 -10.01
CA ASP A 8 15.47 4.58 -9.50
C ASP A 8 16.32 3.71 -8.56
N ALA A 9 15.67 2.92 -7.70
CA ALA A 9 16.39 1.98 -6.85
C ALA A 9 17.10 0.88 -7.67
N LEU A 10 16.44 0.37 -8.72
CA LEU A 10 17.04 -0.61 -9.63
C LEU A 10 18.23 -0.03 -10.38
N VAL A 11 18.10 1.21 -10.91
CA VAL A 11 19.20 1.91 -11.57
C VAL A 11 20.38 2.11 -10.61
N ALA A 12 20.12 2.51 -9.38
CA ALA A 12 21.16 2.63 -8.36
C ALA A 12 21.91 1.32 -8.15
N GLY A 13 21.18 0.20 -8.06
CA GLY A 13 21.77 -1.14 -7.93
C GLY A 13 22.61 -1.56 -9.16
N VAL A 14 22.09 -1.32 -10.38
CA VAL A 14 22.80 -1.62 -11.63
C VAL A 14 24.09 -0.79 -11.76
N LEU A 15 24.08 0.45 -11.30
CA LEU A 15 25.26 1.32 -11.27
C LEU A 15 26.24 0.97 -10.15
N GLY A 16 26.00 -0.10 -9.38
CA GLY A 16 26.87 -0.56 -8.32
C GLY A 16 26.87 0.34 -7.07
N ARG A 17 25.83 1.12 -6.86
CA ARG A 17 25.67 1.88 -5.61
C ARG A 17 25.31 0.91 -4.48
N GLY A 18 25.95 1.09 -3.35
CA GLY A 18 25.77 0.24 -2.17
C GLY A 18 26.40 -1.15 -2.28
N ALA A 19 26.46 -1.84 -1.15
CA ALA A 19 26.96 -3.21 -1.08
C ALA A 19 25.92 -4.22 -1.59
N PRO A 20 26.33 -5.35 -2.19
CA PRO A 20 25.41 -6.43 -2.53
C PRO A 20 24.59 -6.87 -1.32
N GLY A 21 23.29 -7.07 -1.49
CA GLY A 21 22.43 -7.47 -0.40
C GLY A 21 20.94 -7.22 -0.68
N ILE A 22 20.14 -7.38 0.36
CA ILE A 22 18.70 -7.17 0.34
C ILE A 22 18.40 -5.74 0.79
N TYR A 23 17.57 -5.06 0.04
CA TYR A 23 17.11 -3.70 0.32
C TYR A 23 15.59 -3.66 0.35
N ASN A 24 15.03 -3.16 1.44
CA ASN A 24 13.61 -2.87 1.52
C ASN A 24 13.33 -1.51 0.91
N LEU A 25 12.31 -1.45 0.07
CA LEU A 25 11.85 -0.21 -0.56
C LEU A 25 10.39 0.02 -0.17
N ALA A 26 10.08 1.18 0.38
CA ALA A 26 8.71 1.58 0.67
C ALA A 26 8.55 3.09 0.55
N ALA A 27 7.38 3.52 0.09
CA ALA A 27 7.02 4.93 0.08
C ALA A 27 6.82 5.44 1.51
N PRO A 28 7.17 6.70 1.81
CA PRO A 28 6.82 7.31 3.08
C PRO A 28 5.31 7.53 3.19
N GLY A 29 4.83 7.60 4.43
CA GLY A 29 3.42 7.80 4.74
C GLY A 29 2.67 6.49 4.97
N GLU A 30 1.69 6.57 5.84
CA GLU A 30 0.80 5.48 6.19
C GLU A 30 -0.50 5.65 5.40
N ILE A 31 -1.04 4.55 4.87
CA ILE A 31 -2.34 4.51 4.20
C ILE A 31 -3.24 3.56 4.97
N THR A 32 -4.40 4.06 5.36
CA THR A 32 -5.47 3.27 5.96
C THR A 32 -6.50 2.83 4.92
N LEU A 33 -7.30 1.82 5.24
CA LEU A 33 -8.44 1.43 4.40
C LEU A 33 -9.43 2.59 4.21
N SER A 34 -9.55 3.49 5.21
CA SER A 34 -10.39 4.68 5.12
C SER A 34 -9.85 5.68 4.09
N ASP A 35 -8.53 5.80 3.97
CA ASP A 35 -7.91 6.67 2.97
C ASP A 35 -8.13 6.12 1.57
N ILE A 36 -7.98 4.81 1.39
CA ILE A 36 -8.26 4.14 0.11
C ILE A 36 -9.72 4.37 -0.30
N ALA A 37 -10.67 4.13 0.60
CA ALA A 37 -12.09 4.33 0.33
C ALA A 37 -12.41 5.79 -0.05
N ARG A 38 -11.79 6.73 0.63
CA ARG A 38 -11.95 8.17 0.37
C ARG A 38 -11.44 8.54 -1.03
N GLU A 39 -10.24 8.12 -1.40
CA GLU A 39 -9.63 8.42 -2.70
C GLU A 39 -10.39 7.74 -3.84
N MET A 40 -10.98 6.57 -3.61
CA MET A 40 -11.85 5.90 -4.59
C MET A 40 -13.22 6.57 -4.74
N GLY A 41 -13.54 7.57 -3.90
CA GLY A 41 -14.83 8.26 -3.91
C GLY A 41 -15.95 7.43 -3.28
N TRP A 42 -15.61 6.39 -2.55
CA TRP A 42 -16.60 5.65 -1.79
C TRP A 42 -17.07 6.52 -0.62
N SER A 43 -18.37 6.78 -0.56
CA SER A 43 -18.96 7.45 0.60
C SER A 43 -18.56 6.65 1.83
N SER A 44 -17.77 7.26 2.71
CA SER A 44 -17.46 6.66 3.99
C SER A 44 -18.78 6.54 4.77
N VAL A 45 -19.49 5.44 4.59
CA VAL A 45 -20.40 5.00 5.62
C VAL A 45 -19.51 4.91 6.84
N LYS A 46 -19.68 5.83 7.78
CA LYS A 46 -19.00 5.79 9.06
C LYS A 46 -19.32 4.40 9.63
N LEU A 47 -18.39 3.48 9.51
CA LEU A 47 -18.34 2.25 10.27
C LEU A 47 -18.07 2.64 11.74
N GLN A 48 -18.97 3.49 12.25
CA GLN A 48 -19.03 3.79 13.66
C GLN A 48 -19.46 2.48 14.33
N LYS A 49 -18.46 1.75 14.83
CA LYS A 49 -18.65 0.71 15.86
C LYS A 49 -19.83 -0.28 15.62
N ILE A 50 -20.15 -0.58 14.37
CA ILE A 50 -20.91 -1.78 14.08
C ILE A 50 -19.94 -2.89 14.38
N GLY A 51 -20.25 -3.67 15.42
CA GLY A 51 -19.32 -4.66 15.95
C GLY A 51 -18.76 -5.54 14.82
N VAL A 52 -17.49 -5.85 14.92
CA VAL A 52 -16.70 -6.61 13.94
C VAL A 52 -17.42 -7.88 13.48
N ASP A 53 -18.28 -8.43 14.32
CA ASP A 53 -19.08 -9.62 14.05
C ASP A 53 -20.15 -9.42 12.96
N LEU A 54 -20.72 -8.22 12.84
CA LEU A 54 -21.77 -7.96 11.84
C LEU A 54 -21.19 -7.77 10.44
N THR A 55 -19.98 -7.20 10.34
CA THR A 55 -19.26 -7.06 9.07
C THR A 55 -18.77 -8.41 8.55
N ALA A 56 -18.33 -9.29 9.41
CA ALA A 56 -17.96 -10.65 9.03
C ALA A 56 -19.18 -11.43 8.51
N GLN A 57 -20.32 -11.36 9.18
CA GLN A 57 -21.55 -12.02 8.77
C GLN A 57 -22.17 -11.48 7.46
N LEU A 58 -21.96 -10.18 7.17
CA LEU A 58 -22.40 -9.57 5.89
C LEU A 58 -21.46 -9.95 4.75
N LEU A 59 -20.16 -10.08 5.01
CA LEU A 59 -19.16 -10.50 4.02
C LEU A 59 -19.34 -11.99 3.65
N GLU A 60 -19.75 -12.85 4.58
CA GLU A 60 -20.04 -14.27 4.32
C GLU A 60 -21.21 -14.49 3.33
N LYS A 61 -22.08 -13.50 3.16
CA LYS A 61 -23.21 -13.55 2.24
C LYS A 61 -22.93 -13.04 0.83
N LEU A 62 -21.73 -12.52 0.58
CA LEU A 62 -21.34 -12.08 -0.76
C LEU A 62 -20.82 -13.28 -1.58
N PRO A 63 -21.29 -13.48 -2.83
CA PRO A 63 -20.93 -14.65 -3.65
C PRO A 63 -19.46 -14.72 -4.08
N TYR A 64 -18.63 -13.77 -3.64
CA TYR A 64 -17.21 -13.67 -3.97
C TYR A 64 -16.31 -13.47 -2.74
N THR A 65 -16.65 -14.04 -1.59
CA THR A 65 -15.75 -14.02 -0.44
C THR A 65 -14.65 -15.05 -0.62
N PRO A 66 -13.36 -14.66 -0.54
CA PRO A 66 -12.29 -15.65 -0.47
C PRO A 66 -12.47 -16.51 0.80
N ALA A 67 -12.12 -17.77 0.68
CA ALA A 67 -12.44 -18.86 1.63
C ALA A 67 -11.84 -18.69 3.06
N SER A 68 -11.15 -17.61 3.36
CA SER A 68 -10.66 -17.31 4.70
C SER A 68 -10.81 -15.85 5.04
N THR A 69 -11.52 -15.53 6.09
CA THR A 69 -11.62 -14.18 6.67
C THR A 69 -10.34 -13.79 7.43
N GLU A 70 -9.38 -14.67 7.53
CA GLU A 70 -8.13 -14.47 8.28
C GLU A 70 -7.27 -13.33 7.71
N TRP A 71 -7.27 -13.14 6.40
CA TRP A 71 -6.53 -12.04 5.77
C TRP A 71 -7.07 -10.66 6.15
N ILE A 72 -8.38 -10.55 6.48
CA ILE A 72 -8.98 -9.29 6.95
C ILE A 72 -8.38 -8.89 8.31
N GLN A 73 -8.12 -9.88 9.15
CA GLN A 73 -7.44 -9.68 10.44
C GLN A 73 -6.00 -9.18 10.21
N ALA A 74 -5.29 -9.74 9.23
CA ALA A 74 -3.93 -9.33 8.88
C ALA A 74 -3.88 -7.87 8.39
N LEU A 75 -4.89 -7.38 7.66
CA LEU A 75 -4.97 -5.97 7.22
C LEU A 75 -5.15 -4.96 8.37
N ARG A 76 -5.49 -5.42 9.57
CA ARG A 76 -5.63 -4.55 10.76
C ARG A 76 -4.29 -4.33 11.47
N ILE A 77 -3.29 -5.13 11.15
CA ILE A 77 -1.95 -5.01 11.72
C ILE A 77 -1.15 -4.06 10.83
N PRO A 78 -0.70 -2.92 11.34
CA PRO A 78 0.14 -2.02 10.55
C PRO A 78 1.46 -2.72 10.23
N VAL A 79 1.79 -2.81 8.94
CA VAL A 79 3.06 -3.34 8.47
C VAL A 79 3.84 -2.18 7.86
N LEU A 80 4.89 -1.76 8.55
CA LEU A 80 5.80 -0.72 8.08
C LEU A 80 7.15 -1.34 7.76
N MET A 81 7.75 -0.91 6.66
CA MET A 81 9.09 -1.35 6.27
C MET A 81 10.14 -0.33 6.68
N ASP A 82 11.21 -0.81 7.28
CA ASP A 82 12.41 0.00 7.46
C ASP A 82 13.20 0.06 6.14
N THR A 83 13.38 1.27 5.63
CA THR A 83 14.08 1.57 4.39
C THR A 83 15.44 2.26 4.61
N ALA A 84 15.90 2.35 5.85
CA ALA A 84 17.13 3.06 6.21
C ALA A 84 18.32 2.57 5.36
N ARG A 85 18.50 1.26 5.23
CA ARG A 85 19.59 0.69 4.44
C ARG A 85 19.57 1.12 2.97
N ALA A 86 18.39 1.19 2.34
CA ALA A 86 18.28 1.65 0.95
C ALA A 86 18.67 3.12 0.83
N ARG A 87 18.25 3.95 1.75
CA ARG A 87 18.59 5.38 1.77
C ARG A 87 20.08 5.62 1.97
N GLU A 88 20.67 4.94 2.94
CA GLU A 88 22.07 5.14 3.32
C GLU A 88 23.04 4.57 2.29
N GLN A 89 22.79 3.37 1.79
CA GLN A 89 23.73 2.66 0.92
C GLN A 89 23.50 2.90 -0.58
N LEU A 90 22.24 2.97 -1.03
CA LEU A 90 21.95 3.24 -2.44
C LEU A 90 21.86 4.74 -2.74
N GLY A 91 21.77 5.59 -1.70
CA GLY A 91 21.42 6.99 -1.87
C GLY A 91 20.01 7.17 -2.45
N TRP A 92 19.15 6.18 -2.24
CA TRP A 92 17.79 6.17 -2.77
C TRP A 92 16.85 6.96 -1.85
N ALA A 93 16.05 7.83 -2.45
CA ALA A 93 15.00 8.58 -1.77
C ALA A 93 13.76 8.58 -2.64
N PRO A 94 12.61 8.05 -2.18
CA PRO A 94 11.38 8.06 -2.95
C PRO A 94 10.87 9.49 -3.12
N GLU A 95 10.43 9.83 -4.34
CA GLU A 95 9.81 11.13 -4.66
C GLU A 95 8.32 11.13 -4.34
N TYR A 96 7.69 9.96 -4.40
CA TYR A 96 6.25 9.80 -4.18
C TYR A 96 5.95 9.25 -2.80
N ASP A 97 5.06 9.91 -2.08
CA ASP A 97 4.50 9.35 -0.86
C ASP A 97 3.42 8.29 -1.18
N ALA A 98 2.97 7.60 -0.15
CA ALA A 98 2.01 6.53 -0.30
C ALA A 98 0.66 7.04 -0.83
N LEU A 99 0.23 8.25 -0.45
CA LEU A 99 -1.04 8.84 -0.88
C LEU A 99 -0.97 9.31 -2.35
N ALA A 100 0.13 9.95 -2.76
CA ALA A 100 0.35 10.35 -4.14
C ALA A 100 0.34 9.13 -5.07
N THR A 101 1.06 8.07 -4.68
CA THR A 101 1.05 6.79 -5.41
C THR A 101 -0.36 6.21 -5.55
N LEU A 102 -1.16 6.25 -4.49
CA LEU A 102 -2.55 5.76 -4.52
C LEU A 102 -3.39 6.57 -5.52
N ARG A 103 -3.28 7.90 -5.50
CA ARG A 103 -4.02 8.79 -6.41
C ARG A 103 -3.69 8.53 -7.87
N GLU A 104 -2.42 8.40 -8.20
CA GLU A 104 -1.99 8.06 -9.56
C GLU A 104 -2.47 6.68 -10.01
N THR A 105 -2.43 5.70 -9.11
CA THR A 105 -2.96 4.36 -9.41
C THR A 105 -4.45 4.40 -9.73
N ILE A 106 -5.23 5.16 -8.97
CA ILE A 106 -6.67 5.32 -9.20
C ILE A 106 -6.93 6.09 -10.51
N ALA A 107 -6.16 7.12 -10.80
CA ALA A 107 -6.27 7.88 -12.05
C ALA A 107 -6.01 6.99 -13.26
N GLY A 108 -4.90 6.25 -13.26
CA GLY A 108 -4.56 5.33 -14.35
C GLY A 108 -5.59 4.21 -14.54
N ALA A 109 -6.17 3.69 -13.46
CA ALA A 109 -7.25 2.70 -13.56
C ALA A 109 -8.53 3.25 -14.20
N ARG A 110 -8.83 4.55 -13.98
CA ARG A 110 -10.00 5.22 -14.60
C ARG A 110 -9.78 5.51 -16.08
N GLU A 111 -8.56 5.81 -16.49
CA GLU A 111 -8.21 6.04 -17.90
C GLU A 111 -8.23 4.75 -18.73
N SER A 112 -7.99 3.61 -18.08
CA SER A 112 -7.93 2.28 -18.72
C SER A 112 -9.30 1.58 -18.77
N ALA A 113 -10.30 2.11 -18.08
CA ALA A 113 -11.65 1.55 -18.01
C ALA A 113 -12.56 2.17 -19.06
#